data_226f84b2ad1c33c051becfac08387416
#
_entry.id   226f84b2ad1c33c051becfac08387416
#
_cell.length_a   1.000
_cell.length_b   1.000
_cell.length_c   1.000
_cell.angle_alpha   90.00
_cell.angle_beta   90.00
_cell.angle_gamma   90.00
#
_symmetry.space_group_name_H-M   'P 1'
#
loop_
_entity.id
_entity.type
_entity.pdbx_description
1 polymer ?
#
loop_
_entity_poly.entity_id
_entity_poly.type
_entity_poly.pdbx_seq_one_letter_code
_entity_poly.pdbx_strand_id
1 'polypeptide(L)'
;KNPTIKISNFKFLISKYPDLKGWEVGNGLIKLSAAQLIEKCGWKGKTFGNVGVSEKHSLVLVNYKKGTAKEIIDLADRIKRSIKDEFRVDLEPEIEVI
;
A
#
# COMPACT_ATOMS: atom_id res chain seq x y z
N LYS A 1 1.09 -4.36 7.19
CA LYS A 1 0.20 -4.00 8.30
C LYS A 1 -0.79 -2.96 7.85
N ASN A 2 -2.07 -3.19 8.15
CA ASN A 2 -3.12 -2.28 7.72
C ASN A 2 -3.07 -0.99 8.56
N PRO A 3 -2.97 0.19 7.91
CA PRO A 3 -2.85 1.45 8.63
C PRO A 3 -4.18 1.90 9.23
N THR A 4 -4.11 2.70 10.29
CA THR A 4 -5.28 3.32 10.89
C THR A 4 -5.22 4.84 10.72
N ILE A 5 -6.38 5.45 10.52
CA ILE A 5 -6.52 6.90 10.38
C ILE A 5 -7.72 7.38 11.20
N LYS A 6 -7.80 8.67 11.43
CA LYS A 6 -8.94 9.28 12.10
C LYS A 6 -10.20 9.21 11.21
N ILE A 7 -11.37 9.06 11.84
CA ILE A 7 -12.65 9.03 11.12
C ILE A 7 -12.82 10.27 10.23
N SER A 8 -12.42 11.46 10.71
CA SER A 8 -12.52 12.68 9.92
C SER A 8 -11.71 12.61 8.63
N ASN A 9 -10.52 12.02 8.69
CA ASN A 9 -9.69 11.82 7.49
C ASN A 9 -10.29 10.77 6.56
N PHE A 10 -10.89 9.73 7.12
CA PHE A 10 -11.57 8.71 6.32
C PHE A 10 -12.75 9.30 5.56
N LYS A 11 -13.58 10.12 6.21
CA LYS A 11 -14.71 10.79 5.55
C LYS A 11 -14.25 11.64 4.38
N PHE A 12 -13.13 12.33 4.52
CA PHE A 12 -12.53 13.09 3.43
C PHE A 12 -12.12 12.18 2.27
N LEU A 13 -11.45 11.06 2.59
CA LEU A 13 -10.98 10.11 1.57
C LEU A 13 -12.13 9.44 0.82
N ILE A 14 -13.22 9.04 1.47
CA ILE A 14 -14.34 8.39 0.78
C ILE A 14 -15.13 9.36 -0.09
N SER A 15 -15.03 10.66 0.13
CA SER A 15 -15.60 11.63 -0.80
C SER A 15 -14.89 11.60 -2.14
N LYS A 16 -13.60 11.28 -2.12
CA LYS A 16 -12.76 11.16 -3.32
C LYS A 16 -12.69 9.73 -3.85
N TYR A 17 -12.69 8.75 -2.95
CA TYR A 17 -12.62 7.31 -3.28
C TYR A 17 -13.77 6.58 -2.61
N PRO A 18 -14.98 6.60 -3.22
CA PRO A 18 -16.18 6.05 -2.57
C PRO A 18 -16.13 4.55 -2.25
N ASP A 19 -15.30 3.79 -2.95
CA ASP A 19 -15.13 2.35 -2.74
C ASP A 19 -14.04 1.99 -1.72
N LEU A 20 -13.43 3.00 -1.10
CA LEU A 20 -12.37 2.77 -0.12
C LEU A 20 -12.93 2.02 1.10
N LYS A 21 -12.32 0.88 1.40
CA LYS A 21 -12.72 0.04 2.53
C LYS A 21 -12.14 0.56 3.84
N GLY A 22 -12.95 0.54 4.89
CA GLY A 22 -12.49 0.91 6.21
C GLY A 22 -13.32 0.22 7.29
N TRP A 23 -12.72 -0.04 8.44
CA TRP A 23 -13.35 -0.68 9.58
C TRP A 23 -13.11 0.13 10.84
N GLU A 24 -14.16 0.36 11.61
CA GLU A 24 -14.00 1.00 12.93
C GLU A 24 -13.21 0.08 13.87
N VAL A 25 -12.20 0.65 14.54
CA VAL A 25 -11.38 -0.09 15.50
C VAL A 25 -11.42 0.57 16.89
N GLY A 26 -12.36 1.47 17.13
CA GLY A 26 -12.51 2.20 18.40
C GLY A 26 -11.73 3.52 18.41
N ASN A 27 -11.98 4.33 19.42
CA ASN A 27 -11.30 5.62 19.66
C ASN A 27 -11.32 6.59 18.48
N GLY A 28 -12.37 6.53 17.65
CA GLY A 28 -12.48 7.41 16.49
C GLY A 28 -11.51 7.08 15.37
N LEU A 29 -11.03 5.84 15.30
CA LEU A 29 -10.09 5.38 14.29
C LEU A 29 -10.72 4.39 13.32
N ILE A 30 -10.27 4.45 12.08
CA ILE A 30 -10.67 3.55 10.99
C ILE A 30 -9.41 2.82 10.50
N LYS A 31 -9.48 1.51 10.42
CA LYS A 31 -8.43 0.70 9.79
C LYS A 31 -8.71 0.59 8.30
N LEU A 32 -7.69 0.83 7.48
CA LEU A 32 -7.76 0.73 6.02
C LEU A 32 -7.12 -0.56 5.54
N SER A 33 -7.43 -0.97 4.30
CA SER A 33 -6.77 -2.09 3.65
C SER A 33 -5.50 -1.61 2.94
N ALA A 34 -4.33 -2.03 3.42
CA ALA A 34 -3.06 -1.71 2.77
C ALA A 34 -3.04 -2.22 1.32
N ALA A 35 -3.56 -3.44 1.08
CA ALA A 35 -3.63 -4.00 -0.26
C ALA A 35 -4.46 -3.13 -1.21
N GLN A 36 -5.60 -2.61 -0.76
CA GLN A 36 -6.43 -1.74 -1.57
C GLN A 36 -5.72 -0.42 -1.91
N LEU A 37 -5.01 0.16 -0.95
CA LEU A 37 -4.24 1.39 -1.19
C LEU A 37 -3.16 1.17 -2.25
N ILE A 38 -2.45 0.06 -2.16
CA ILE A 38 -1.42 -0.30 -3.13
C ILE A 38 -2.03 -0.50 -4.51
N GLU A 39 -3.17 -1.20 -4.61
CA GLU A 39 -3.88 -1.41 -5.86
C GLU A 39 -4.36 -0.09 -6.48
N LYS A 40 -4.90 0.81 -5.68
CA LYS A 40 -5.38 2.11 -6.17
C LYS A 40 -4.25 2.98 -6.70
N CYS A 41 -3.03 2.80 -6.21
CA CYS A 41 -1.84 3.48 -6.74
C CYS A 41 -1.26 2.78 -7.98
N GLY A 42 -1.88 1.70 -8.43
CA GLY A 42 -1.49 1.02 -9.68
C GLY A 42 -0.29 0.09 -9.55
N TRP A 43 0.07 -0.34 -8.34
CA TRP A 43 1.27 -1.15 -8.14
C TRP A 43 1.08 -2.64 -8.41
N LYS A 44 -0.15 -3.15 -8.28
CA LYS A 44 -0.41 -4.58 -8.45
C LYS A 44 0.04 -5.06 -9.83
N GLY A 45 0.92 -6.05 -9.88
CA GLY A 45 1.45 -6.60 -11.11
C GLY A 45 2.52 -5.75 -11.79
N LYS A 46 2.89 -4.62 -11.21
CA LYS A 46 3.87 -3.72 -11.80
C LYS A 46 5.29 -4.20 -11.52
N THR A 47 6.12 -4.21 -12.56
CA THR A 47 7.54 -4.52 -12.41
C THR A 47 8.36 -3.23 -12.36
N PHE A 48 9.48 -3.29 -11.65
CA PHE A 48 10.41 -2.19 -11.53
C PHE A 48 11.84 -2.76 -11.53
N GLY A 49 12.49 -2.73 -12.68
CA GLY A 49 13.78 -3.40 -12.87
C GLY A 49 13.63 -4.91 -12.73
N ASN A 50 14.39 -5.50 -11.81
CA ASN A 50 14.42 -6.95 -11.60
C ASN A 50 13.39 -7.44 -10.56
N VAL A 51 12.63 -6.54 -9.98
CA VAL A 51 11.67 -6.83 -8.91
C VAL A 51 10.31 -6.26 -9.27
N GLY A 52 9.28 -6.66 -8.56
CA GLY A 52 7.95 -6.15 -8.83
C GLY A 52 6.95 -6.51 -7.74
N VAL A 53 5.71 -6.09 -7.95
CA VAL A 53 4.58 -6.41 -7.08
C VAL A 53 3.81 -7.57 -7.69
N SER A 54 3.46 -8.56 -6.88
CA SER A 54 2.71 -9.72 -7.34
C SER A 54 1.41 -9.31 -8.04
N GLU A 55 1.06 -10.00 -9.13
CA GLU A 55 -0.21 -9.83 -9.82
C GLU A 55 -1.40 -10.31 -9.00
N LYS A 56 -1.16 -11.20 -8.04
CA LYS A 56 -2.20 -11.84 -7.24
C LYS A 56 -2.40 -11.17 -5.89
N HIS A 57 -1.30 -10.69 -5.27
CA HIS A 57 -1.32 -10.18 -3.91
C HIS A 57 -0.49 -8.90 -3.82
N SER A 58 -1.16 -7.78 -3.64
CA SER A 58 -0.51 -6.45 -3.63
C SER A 58 0.51 -6.25 -2.52
N LEU A 59 0.44 -7.05 -1.44
CA LEU A 59 1.41 -6.97 -0.35
C LEU A 59 2.64 -7.84 -0.55
N VAL A 60 2.71 -8.57 -1.67
CA VAL A 60 3.81 -9.47 -1.96
C VAL A 60 4.72 -8.89 -3.03
N LEU A 61 5.99 -8.72 -2.71
CA LEU A 61 7.02 -8.35 -3.68
C LEU A 61 7.68 -9.60 -4.24
N VAL A 62 7.96 -9.57 -5.53
CA VAL A 62 8.56 -10.70 -6.24
C VAL A 62 9.90 -10.29 -6.82
N ASN A 63 10.90 -11.13 -6.63
CA ASN A 63 12.21 -10.95 -7.24
C ASN A 63 12.27 -11.83 -8.49
N TYR A 64 12.04 -11.20 -9.64
CA TYR A 64 11.95 -11.94 -10.91
C TYR A 64 13.28 -12.29 -11.55
N LYS A 65 14.33 -11.50 -11.32
CA LYS A 65 15.59 -11.61 -12.06
C LYS A 65 16.82 -11.39 -11.19
N LYS A 66 16.89 -12.04 -10.03
CA LYS A 66 18.01 -11.89 -9.10
C LYS A 66 18.29 -10.42 -8.72
N GLY A 67 17.23 -9.66 -8.48
CA GLY A 67 17.36 -8.31 -7.98
C GLY A 67 18.00 -8.29 -6.59
N THR A 68 18.64 -7.19 -6.28
CA THR A 68 19.34 -7.01 -5.00
C THR A 68 18.37 -6.63 -3.88
N ALA A 69 18.82 -6.76 -2.63
CA ALA A 69 18.08 -6.28 -1.48
C ALA A 69 17.78 -4.78 -1.59
N LYS A 70 18.72 -4.02 -2.16
CA LYS A 70 18.53 -2.58 -2.40
C LYS A 70 17.37 -2.33 -3.37
N GLU A 71 17.23 -3.11 -4.42
CA GLU A 71 16.12 -2.97 -5.37
C GLU A 71 14.78 -3.24 -4.69
N ILE A 72 14.70 -4.24 -3.82
CA ILE A 72 13.50 -4.55 -3.04
C ILE A 72 13.15 -3.38 -2.11
N ILE A 73 14.13 -2.85 -1.40
CA ILE A 73 13.94 -1.72 -0.48
C ILE A 73 13.50 -0.48 -1.25
N ASP A 74 14.12 -0.20 -2.38
CA ASP A 74 13.77 0.95 -3.22
C ASP A 74 12.33 0.83 -3.72
N LEU A 75 11.90 -0.37 -4.13
CA LEU A 75 10.52 -0.60 -4.55
C LEU A 75 9.54 -0.37 -3.40
N ALA A 76 9.83 -0.91 -2.22
CA ALA A 76 9.00 -0.71 -1.02
C ALA A 76 8.87 0.78 -0.67
N ASP A 77 9.96 1.53 -0.77
CA ASP A 77 9.96 2.97 -0.50
C ASP A 77 9.13 3.75 -1.53
N ARG A 78 9.18 3.36 -2.80
CA ARG A 78 8.38 3.98 -3.86
C ARG A 78 6.89 3.76 -3.63
N ILE A 79 6.51 2.55 -3.24
CA ILE A 79 5.13 2.22 -2.89
C ILE A 79 4.66 3.08 -1.72
N LYS A 80 5.46 3.15 -0.67
CA LYS A 80 5.17 3.93 0.53
C LYS A 80 4.96 5.41 0.20
N ARG A 81 5.83 5.99 -0.63
CA ARG A 81 5.74 7.39 -1.04
C ARG A 81 4.49 7.65 -1.88
N SER A 82 4.16 6.77 -2.82
CA SER A 82 2.99 6.94 -3.66
C SER A 82 1.70 6.94 -2.84
N ILE A 83 1.63 6.08 -1.83
CA ILE A 83 0.47 6.03 -0.93
C ILE A 83 0.41 7.29 -0.07
N LYS A 84 1.54 7.76 0.44
CA LYS A 84 1.60 9.00 1.20
C LYS A 84 1.14 10.19 0.36
N ASP A 85 1.59 10.27 -0.87
CA ASP A 85 1.24 11.36 -1.79
C ASP A 85 -0.23 11.34 -2.15
N GLU A 86 -0.79 10.16 -2.42
CA GLU A 86 -2.17 10.02 -2.88
C GLU A 86 -3.19 10.09 -1.73
N PHE A 87 -2.92 9.42 -0.63
CA PHE A 87 -3.89 9.25 0.46
C PHE A 87 -3.51 9.97 1.75
N ARG A 88 -2.31 10.49 1.86
CA ARG A 88 -1.75 11.08 3.10
C ARG A 88 -1.71 10.07 4.24
N VAL A 89 -1.48 8.81 3.91
CA VAL A 89 -1.42 7.70 4.85
C VAL A 89 0.00 7.14 4.88
N ASP A 90 0.51 6.90 6.08
CA ASP A 90 1.81 6.27 6.28
C ASP A 90 1.63 4.75 6.30
N LEU A 91 2.19 4.08 5.29
CA LEU A 91 2.15 2.63 5.21
C LEU A 91 3.37 2.04 5.91
N GLU A 92 3.15 1.14 6.86
CA GLU A 92 4.24 0.38 7.46
C GLU A 92 4.63 -0.78 6.56
N PRO A 93 5.93 -0.92 6.25
CA PRO A 93 6.38 -1.95 5.32
C PRO A 93 6.48 -3.33 5.98
N GLU A 94 5.36 -4.01 6.15
CA GLU A 94 5.34 -5.44 6.42
C GLU A 94 5.02 -6.15 5.11
N ILE A 95 5.90 -5.97 4.12
CA ILE A 95 5.73 -6.53 2.79
C ILE A 95 6.47 -7.85 2.73
N GLU A 96 5.76 -8.91 2.33
CA GLU A 96 6.36 -10.22 2.12
C GLU A 96 7.13 -10.22 0.79
N VAL A 97 8.32 -10.81 0.79
CA VAL A 97 9.16 -10.93 -0.41
C VAL A 97 9.28 -12.40 -0.79
N ILE A 98 9.02 -12.68 -2.04
CA ILE A 98 9.17 -14.03 -2.60
C ILE A 98 10.26 -14.05 -3.66
#